data_ab07a3ee45508c42c49e3014f434e075
#
_entry.id   ab07a3ee45508c42c49e3014f434e075
#
_cell.length_a   1.000
_cell.length_b   1.000
_cell.length_c   1.000
_cell.angle_alpha   90.00
_cell.angle_beta   90.00
_cell.angle_gamma   90.00
#
_symmetry.space_group_name_H-M   'P 1'
#
loop_
_entity.id
_entity.type
_entity.pdbx_description
1 polymer ?
#
loop_
_entity_poly.entity_id
_entity_poly.type
_entity_poly.pdbx_seq_one_letter_code
_entity_poly.pdbx_strand_id
1 'polypeptide(L)'
;MSGQGLYWNRELETMDWAQVQRWQAGQIARALPGIRARSLMYGELLGGLPDDLKITEFADLARLPVTLKEHVRAAQDAATDEAPLGRNQAVPMKDMVQMLSSSGTT
;
A
#
# COMPACT_ATOMS: atom_id res chain seq x y z
N MET A 1 23.70 -13.23 27.31
CA MET A 1 23.27 -13.81 26.02
C MET A 1 22.53 -12.76 25.24
N SER A 2 22.97 -12.49 24.03
CA SER A 2 22.28 -11.52 23.20
C SER A 2 20.94 -12.07 22.74
N GLY A 3 19.89 -11.22 22.71
CA GLY A 3 18.58 -11.61 22.20
C GLY A 3 18.52 -11.77 20.67
N GLN A 4 19.63 -12.05 20.02
CA GLN A 4 19.73 -12.08 18.56
C GLN A 4 18.89 -13.17 17.91
N GLY A 5 18.59 -14.25 18.61
CA GLY A 5 17.76 -15.32 18.06
C GLY A 5 16.26 -15.12 18.23
N LEU A 6 15.84 -14.08 18.97
CA LEU A 6 14.42 -13.87 19.31
C LEU A 6 13.71 -12.95 18.34
N TYR A 7 14.43 -12.14 17.57
CA TYR A 7 13.83 -11.14 16.69
C TYR A 7 14.39 -11.27 15.28
N TRP A 8 13.53 -11.08 14.30
CA TRP A 8 13.94 -10.89 12.91
C TRP A 8 14.55 -9.51 12.72
N ASN A 9 13.89 -8.50 13.27
CA ASN A 9 14.39 -7.11 13.28
C ASN A 9 14.08 -6.53 14.65
N ARG A 10 15.09 -6.58 15.53
CA ARG A 10 14.93 -6.15 16.92
C ARG A 10 14.45 -4.71 17.04
N GLU A 11 15.02 -3.81 16.21
CA GLU A 11 14.68 -2.39 16.28
C GLU A 11 13.19 -2.15 16.04
N LEU A 12 12.65 -2.75 14.96
CA LEU A 12 11.23 -2.60 14.62
C LEU A 12 10.32 -3.33 15.60
N GLU A 13 10.72 -4.55 16.00
CA GLU A 13 9.86 -5.41 16.82
C GLU A 13 9.79 -4.98 18.28
N THR A 14 10.75 -4.20 18.76
CA THR A 14 10.76 -3.66 20.14
C THR A 14 10.47 -2.17 20.20
N MET A 15 10.13 -1.56 19.07
CA MET A 15 9.79 -0.14 18.99
C MET A 15 8.51 0.15 19.79
N ASP A 16 8.45 1.27 20.49
CA ASP A 16 7.21 1.63 21.19
C ASP A 16 6.11 2.01 20.19
N TRP A 17 4.86 2.00 20.62
CA TRP A 17 3.72 2.20 19.74
C TRP A 17 3.74 3.56 19.03
N ALA A 18 4.12 4.62 19.71
CA ALA A 18 4.20 5.94 19.09
C ALA A 18 5.27 5.98 17.98
N GLN A 19 6.40 5.31 18.19
CA GLN A 19 7.45 5.19 17.17
C GLN A 19 6.98 4.35 15.99
N VAL A 20 6.25 3.25 16.22
CA VAL A 20 5.68 2.42 15.15
C VAL A 20 4.75 3.26 14.27
N GLN A 21 3.88 4.06 14.90
CA GLN A 21 2.95 4.92 14.16
C GLN A 21 3.68 5.93 13.28
N ARG A 22 4.73 6.57 13.79
CA ARG A 22 5.52 7.51 12.99
C ARG A 22 6.27 6.80 11.86
N TRP A 23 6.81 5.63 12.13
CA TRP A 23 7.48 4.82 11.11
C TRP A 23 6.50 4.43 9.99
N GLN A 24 5.31 3.97 10.35
CA GLN A 24 4.26 3.61 9.37
C GLN A 24 3.85 4.81 8.53
N ALA A 25 3.62 5.96 9.15
CA ALA A 25 3.27 7.19 8.43
C ALA A 25 4.37 7.56 7.43
N GLY A 26 5.63 7.45 7.83
CA GLY A 26 6.77 7.71 6.95
C GLY A 26 6.84 6.74 5.77
N GLN A 27 6.53 5.46 5.99
CA GLN A 27 6.50 4.47 4.91
C GLN A 27 5.39 4.77 3.89
N ILE A 28 4.21 5.12 4.37
CA ILE A 28 3.09 5.51 3.50
C ILE A 28 3.46 6.77 2.70
N ALA A 29 4.03 7.78 3.36
CA ALA A 29 4.43 9.03 2.70
C ALA A 29 5.41 8.77 1.55
N ARG A 30 6.37 7.85 1.75
CA ARG A 30 7.34 7.49 0.71
C ARG A 30 6.71 6.69 -0.44
N ALA A 31 5.77 5.81 -0.14
CA ALA A 31 5.15 4.93 -1.13
C ALA A 31 4.09 5.66 -1.98
N LEU A 32 3.43 6.64 -1.41
CA LEU A 32 2.21 7.24 -1.99
C LEU A 32 2.40 7.82 -3.40
N PRO A 33 3.45 8.60 -3.69
CA PRO A 33 3.63 9.14 -5.05
C PRO A 33 3.77 8.05 -6.10
N GLY A 34 4.51 6.99 -5.81
CA GLY A 34 4.69 5.86 -6.73
C GLY A 34 3.40 5.08 -6.94
N ILE A 35 2.61 4.89 -5.90
CA ILE A 35 1.31 4.22 -5.98
C ILE A 35 0.36 5.03 -6.87
N ARG A 36 0.27 6.35 -6.65
CA ARG A 36 -0.57 7.24 -7.46
C ARG A 36 -0.17 7.24 -8.94
N ALA A 37 1.12 7.15 -9.21
CA ALA A 37 1.64 7.19 -10.57
C ALA A 37 1.47 5.86 -11.32
N ARG A 38 1.58 4.72 -10.62
CA ARG A 38 1.65 3.40 -11.26
C ARG A 38 0.35 2.61 -11.19
N SER A 39 -0.49 2.84 -10.18
CA SER A 39 -1.79 2.17 -10.07
C SER A 39 -2.88 3.07 -10.64
N LEU A 40 -3.52 2.64 -11.72
CA LEU A 40 -4.64 3.40 -12.30
C LEU A 40 -5.79 3.53 -11.30
N MET A 41 -6.06 2.46 -10.55
CA MET A 41 -7.10 2.49 -9.52
C MET A 41 -6.81 3.54 -8.46
N TYR A 42 -5.60 3.54 -7.90
CA TYR A 42 -5.24 4.52 -6.87
C TYR A 42 -5.00 5.92 -7.45
N GLY A 43 -4.56 6.02 -8.70
CA GLY A 43 -4.48 7.30 -9.38
C GLY A 43 -5.81 8.02 -9.44
N GLU A 44 -6.89 7.28 -9.70
CA GLU A 44 -8.26 7.82 -9.69
C GLU A 44 -8.77 8.04 -8.27
N LEU A 45 -8.63 7.04 -7.39
CA LEU A 45 -9.15 7.09 -6.03
C LEU A 45 -8.53 8.24 -5.22
N LEU A 46 -7.24 8.49 -5.43
CA LEU A 46 -6.50 9.54 -4.75
C LEU A 46 -6.42 10.85 -5.55
N GLY A 47 -7.11 10.91 -6.69
CA GLY A 47 -7.02 12.06 -7.61
C GLY A 47 -7.53 13.37 -7.05
N GLY A 48 -8.43 13.32 -6.05
CA GLY A 48 -8.95 14.52 -5.39
C GLY A 48 -8.04 15.09 -4.31
N LEU A 49 -6.94 14.40 -3.98
CA LEU A 49 -6.01 14.88 -2.96
C LEU A 49 -5.04 15.90 -3.55
N PRO A 50 -4.59 16.89 -2.73
CA PRO A 50 -3.55 17.83 -3.17
C PRO A 50 -2.26 17.10 -3.55
N ASP A 51 -1.55 17.61 -4.55
CA ASP A 51 -0.26 17.05 -4.97
C ASP A 51 0.81 17.22 -3.90
N ASP A 52 0.66 18.25 -3.06
CA ASP A 52 1.56 18.55 -1.96
C ASP A 52 1.12 17.96 -0.62
N LEU A 53 0.17 17.03 -0.63
CA LEU A 53 -0.29 16.35 0.59
C LEU A 53 0.89 15.71 1.32
N LYS A 54 1.06 16.09 2.58
CA LYS A 54 2.11 15.54 3.43
C LYS A 54 1.51 14.63 4.49
N ILE A 55 2.09 13.44 4.58
CA ILE A 55 1.80 12.47 5.64
C ILE A 55 3.00 12.48 6.58
N THR A 56 2.87 13.08 7.74
CA THR A 56 3.96 13.18 8.73
C THR A 56 3.62 12.45 10.03
N GLU A 57 2.33 12.33 10.32
CA GLU A 57 1.83 11.69 11.53
C GLU A 57 0.82 10.61 11.18
N PHE A 58 0.63 9.67 12.09
CA PHE A 58 -0.36 8.60 11.90
C PHE A 58 -1.77 9.15 11.65
N ALA A 59 -2.14 10.23 12.34
CA ALA A 59 -3.45 10.87 12.16
C ALA A 59 -3.69 11.39 10.74
N ASP A 60 -2.63 11.71 10.00
CA ASP A 60 -2.74 12.16 8.61
C ASP A 60 -3.30 11.09 7.68
N LEU A 61 -3.20 9.81 8.05
CA LEU A 61 -3.76 8.72 7.26
C LEU A 61 -5.27 8.81 7.12
N ALA A 62 -5.95 9.46 8.06
CA ALA A 62 -7.39 9.69 7.98
C ALA A 62 -7.81 10.61 6.83
N ARG A 63 -6.86 11.33 6.24
CA ARG A 63 -7.09 12.20 5.08
C ARG A 63 -7.16 11.41 3.78
N LEU A 64 -6.69 10.16 3.79
CA LEU A 64 -6.74 9.28 2.62
C LEU A 64 -8.13 8.64 2.50
N PRO A 65 -8.65 8.50 1.29
CA PRO A 65 -9.94 7.84 1.09
C PRO A 65 -9.82 6.34 1.41
N VAL A 66 -10.94 5.76 1.84
CA VAL A 66 -11.01 4.31 2.12
C VAL A 66 -11.12 3.55 0.80
N THR A 67 -10.36 2.47 0.67
CA THR A 67 -10.49 1.54 -0.45
C THR A 67 -11.57 0.52 -0.10
N LEU A 68 -12.60 0.44 -0.94
CA LEU A 68 -13.69 -0.52 -0.78
C LEU A 68 -13.44 -1.75 -1.65
N LYS A 69 -14.08 -2.86 -1.28
CA LYS A 69 -14.00 -4.11 -2.04
C LYS A 69 -14.46 -3.92 -3.49
N GLU A 70 -15.46 -3.10 -3.70
CA GLU A 70 -15.97 -2.77 -5.05
C GLU A 70 -14.91 -2.11 -5.92
N HIS A 71 -14.07 -1.26 -5.36
CA HIS A 71 -12.95 -0.64 -6.09
C HIS A 71 -11.99 -1.70 -6.60
N VAL A 72 -11.60 -2.64 -5.74
CA VAL A 72 -10.68 -3.71 -6.09
C VAL A 72 -11.29 -4.64 -7.13
N ARG A 73 -12.56 -4.98 -6.97
CA ARG A 73 -13.29 -5.84 -7.89
C ARG A 73 -13.37 -5.23 -9.28
N ALA A 74 -13.81 -3.98 -9.35
CA ALA A 74 -13.89 -3.26 -10.62
C ALA A 74 -12.53 -3.15 -11.30
N ALA A 75 -11.47 -2.95 -10.52
CA ALA A 75 -10.11 -2.90 -11.04
C ALA A 75 -9.68 -4.25 -11.65
N GLN A 76 -10.03 -5.36 -11.00
CA GLN A 76 -9.74 -6.71 -11.50
C GLN A 76 -10.55 -7.05 -12.75
N ASP A 77 -11.82 -6.66 -12.77
CA ASP A 77 -12.71 -6.90 -13.91
C ASP A 77 -12.26 -6.15 -15.17
N ALA A 78 -11.49 -5.08 -15.01
CA ALA A 78 -10.92 -4.30 -16.09
C ALA A 78 -9.52 -4.78 -16.52
N ALA A 79 -9.19 -6.05 -16.29
CA ALA A 79 -7.90 -6.62 -16.68
C ALA A 79 -7.72 -6.57 -18.20
N THR A 80 -6.47 -6.35 -18.62
CA THR A 80 -6.06 -6.36 -20.02
C THR A 80 -4.87 -7.29 -20.21
N ASP A 81 -4.47 -7.53 -21.45
CA ASP A 81 -3.27 -8.34 -21.73
C ASP A 81 -2.00 -7.68 -21.17
N GLU A 82 -1.96 -6.34 -21.16
CA GLU A 82 -0.83 -5.58 -20.63
C GLU A 82 -0.86 -5.53 -19.09
N ALA A 83 -2.03 -5.61 -18.52
CA ALA A 83 -2.24 -5.57 -17.05
C ALA A 83 -3.19 -6.69 -16.63
N PRO A 84 -2.74 -7.96 -16.66
CA PRO A 84 -3.62 -9.11 -16.39
C PRO A 84 -4.16 -9.16 -14.97
N LEU A 85 -3.57 -8.44 -14.02
CA LEU A 85 -4.10 -8.33 -12.66
C LEU A 85 -5.04 -7.13 -12.48
N GLY A 86 -5.30 -6.37 -13.55
CA GLY A 86 -6.27 -5.28 -13.56
C GLY A 86 -5.66 -3.90 -13.31
N ARG A 87 -6.53 -2.94 -13.05
CA ARG A 87 -6.15 -1.52 -12.95
C ARG A 87 -5.32 -1.18 -11.71
N ASN A 88 -5.24 -2.08 -10.73
CA ASN A 88 -4.38 -1.90 -9.57
C ASN A 88 -2.98 -2.50 -9.74
N GLN A 89 -2.70 -3.06 -10.92
CA GLN A 89 -1.36 -3.58 -11.21
C GLN A 89 -0.39 -2.42 -11.37
N ALA A 90 0.54 -2.29 -10.42
CA ALA A 90 1.46 -1.15 -10.34
C ALA A 90 2.86 -1.47 -10.89
N VAL A 91 3.14 -2.75 -11.21
CA VAL A 91 4.42 -3.20 -11.75
C VAL A 91 4.17 -4.22 -12.86
N PRO A 92 5.10 -4.36 -13.83
CA PRO A 92 4.98 -5.40 -14.86
C PRO A 92 5.03 -6.80 -14.25
N MET A 93 4.36 -7.76 -14.87
CA MET A 93 4.35 -9.16 -14.41
C MET A 93 5.76 -9.73 -14.24
N LYS A 94 6.69 -9.36 -15.10
CA LYS A 94 8.09 -9.84 -15.06
C LYS A 94 8.81 -9.45 -13.77
N ASP A 95 8.36 -8.39 -13.09
CA ASP A 95 8.98 -7.90 -11.87
C ASP A 95 8.30 -8.46 -10.61
N MET A 96 7.28 -9.28 -10.77
CA MET A 96 6.58 -9.91 -9.66
C MET A 96 7.28 -11.19 -9.24
N VAL A 97 7.47 -11.34 -7.95
CA VAL A 97 8.14 -12.51 -7.36
C VAL A 97 7.11 -13.55 -6.92
N GLN A 98 5.95 -13.09 -6.47
CA GLN A 98 4.93 -13.95 -5.89
C GLN A 98 3.54 -13.34 -6.10
N MET A 99 2.55 -14.20 -6.31
CA MET A 99 1.15 -13.80 -6.37
C MET A 99 0.36 -14.62 -5.37
N LEU A 100 -0.43 -13.91 -4.56
CA LEU A 100 -1.30 -14.53 -3.57
C LEU A 100 -2.75 -14.19 -3.89
N SER A 101 -3.63 -15.15 -3.64
CA SER A 101 -5.05 -14.92 -3.81
C SER A 101 -5.80 -15.46 -2.61
N SER A 102 -6.96 -14.88 -2.33
CA SER A 102 -7.88 -15.38 -1.32
C SER A 102 -9.01 -16.16 -2.01
N SER A 103 -9.74 -16.97 -1.24
CA SER A 103 -10.90 -17.70 -1.74
C SER A 103 -12.04 -16.77 -2.14
N GLY A 104 -12.04 -15.53 -1.66
CA GLY A 104 -13.03 -14.53 -2.04
C GLY A 104 -14.43 -14.87 -1.61
N THR A 105 -14.74 -14.72 -0.33
CA THR A 105 -16.14 -14.77 0.11
C THR A 105 -16.82 -13.43 -0.20
N THR A 106 -17.92 -13.51 -0.87
CA THR A 106 -18.74 -12.32 -1.16
C THR A 106 -19.63 -11.98 0.02
#